data_b754e0ca9eb9897f53e11fc02e585013
#
_entry.id   b754e0ca9eb9897f53e11fc02e585013
#
_cell.length_a   1.000
_cell.length_b   1.000
_cell.length_c   1.000
_cell.angle_alpha   90.00
_cell.angle_beta   90.00
_cell.angle_gamma   90.00
#
_symmetry.space_group_name_H-M   'P 1'
#
loop_
_entity.id
_entity.type
_entity.pdbx_description
1 polymer ?
#
loop_
_entity_poly.entity_id
_entity_poly.type
_entity_poly.pdbx_seq_one_letter_code
_entity_poly.pdbx_strand_id
1 'polypeptide(L)'
;MVGRALTDRFPKRKPEHKVSDEILLEVNNWNVSHPLNPDRKVNDNVSIKIHRGEVVGFAGLMGAGRTEFAKSLFGHSYGTRIHGEVKINGKVVHLNNVRQAIEAGLAYVTEDRKGDGLVLENPISTNMTLANLEAVSDHLVIDKDLEIAKAKELKQDLNVKCASVLQNVGNLSGGNQQKVLLAKWMFAEPDVLILDEPTRGIDVGAKYEIYCLINKLVEAGKAVLMISSELPEVLGMSDRIYVMNEGKIVGEMPRSEASQESIMSAILRTSGKKKSVEQ
;
A
#
# COMPACT_ATOMS: atom_id res chain seq x y z
N MET A 1 17.31 -7.72 -25.84
CA MET A 1 16.13 -7.23 -25.11
C MET A 1 15.36 -6.32 -26.03
N VAL A 2 14.32 -6.84 -26.64
CA VAL A 2 13.59 -6.15 -27.71
C VAL A 2 12.43 -5.40 -27.09
N GLY A 3 12.35 -4.10 -27.44
CA GLY A 3 11.41 -3.14 -26.92
C GLY A 3 9.95 -3.51 -27.08
N ARG A 4 9.22 -3.51 -25.95
CA ARG A 4 7.84 -3.08 -25.97
C ARG A 4 7.86 -1.57 -26.25
N ALA A 5 7.06 -1.15 -27.21
CA ALA A 5 6.88 0.26 -27.50
C ALA A 5 6.49 0.98 -26.19
N LEU A 6 7.18 2.07 -25.87
CA LEU A 6 6.98 2.91 -24.68
C LEU A 6 5.62 3.65 -24.65
N THR A 7 4.66 3.25 -25.48
CA THR A 7 3.38 3.92 -25.65
C THR A 7 2.39 3.66 -24.50
N ASP A 8 2.53 2.57 -23.75
CA ASP A 8 1.68 2.30 -22.58
C ASP A 8 2.56 1.98 -21.35
N ARG A 9 3.01 3.05 -20.68
CA ARG A 9 3.81 2.95 -19.45
C ARG A 9 3.01 2.30 -18.30
N PHE A 10 1.69 2.45 -18.31
CA PHE A 10 0.79 1.91 -17.31
C PHE A 10 -0.23 0.98 -17.97
N PRO A 11 -0.51 -0.20 -17.39
CA PRO A 11 -1.48 -1.13 -17.94
C PRO A 11 -2.90 -0.56 -17.78
N LYS A 12 -3.72 -0.71 -18.83
CA LYS A 12 -5.14 -0.40 -18.76
C LYS A 12 -5.88 -1.49 -18.01
N ARG A 13 -6.88 -1.11 -17.24
CA ARG A 13 -7.84 -2.03 -16.63
C ARG A 13 -8.83 -2.54 -17.66
N LYS A 14 -9.52 -3.62 -17.33
CA LYS A 14 -10.59 -4.17 -18.16
C LYS A 14 -11.68 -3.11 -18.37
N PRO A 15 -12.26 -3.01 -19.59
CA PRO A 15 -13.28 -2.01 -19.89
C PRO A 15 -14.54 -2.11 -18.99
N GLU A 16 -14.87 -3.32 -18.54
CA GLU A 16 -15.99 -3.60 -17.65
C GLU A 16 -15.73 -3.23 -16.18
N HIS A 17 -14.47 -2.97 -15.81
CA HIS A 17 -14.14 -2.58 -14.43
C HIS A 17 -14.73 -1.22 -14.09
N LYS A 18 -15.48 -1.17 -13.00
CA LYS A 18 -16.03 0.06 -12.42
C LYS A 18 -15.77 0.07 -10.93
N VAL A 19 -15.38 1.23 -10.42
CA VAL A 19 -15.34 1.48 -8.98
C VAL A 19 -16.76 1.39 -8.42
N SER A 20 -16.93 0.63 -7.35
CA SER A 20 -18.22 0.48 -6.66
C SER A 20 -18.50 1.71 -5.78
N ASP A 21 -19.79 1.95 -5.49
CA ASP A 21 -20.18 2.95 -4.48
C ASP A 21 -19.96 2.47 -3.03
N GLU A 22 -19.65 1.17 -2.84
CA GLU A 22 -19.39 0.59 -1.54
C GLU A 22 -18.04 1.05 -0.97
N ILE A 23 -18.05 1.69 0.19
CA ILE A 23 -16.85 2.13 0.90
C ILE A 23 -16.25 0.94 1.67
N LEU A 24 -15.05 0.51 1.28
CA LEU A 24 -14.30 -0.54 1.99
C LEU A 24 -13.50 0.01 3.16
N LEU A 25 -12.86 1.16 3.00
CA LEU A 25 -12.12 1.83 4.07
C LEU A 25 -12.63 3.25 4.25
N GLU A 26 -13.00 3.61 5.46
CA GLU A 26 -13.28 4.98 5.87
C GLU A 26 -12.45 5.31 7.10
N VAL A 27 -11.66 6.37 7.01
CA VAL A 27 -10.85 6.91 8.10
C VAL A 27 -11.35 8.31 8.39
N ASN A 28 -11.69 8.59 9.65
CA ASN A 28 -12.25 9.86 10.08
C ASN A 28 -11.39 10.47 11.18
N ASN A 29 -10.99 11.73 10.98
CA ASN A 29 -10.29 12.56 11.97
C ASN A 29 -9.05 11.87 12.57
N TRP A 30 -8.23 11.21 11.73
CA TRP A 30 -7.03 10.50 12.16
C TRP A 30 -5.92 11.47 12.51
N ASN A 31 -5.43 11.32 13.73
CA ASN A 31 -4.38 12.17 14.30
C ASN A 31 -3.24 11.30 14.82
N VAL A 32 -2.01 11.73 14.56
CA VAL A 32 -0.80 11.02 14.98
C VAL A 32 0.24 12.04 15.42
N SER A 33 0.81 11.85 16.60
CA SER A 33 1.95 12.62 17.08
C SER A 33 3.28 11.90 16.82
N HIS A 34 4.34 12.69 16.66
CA HIS A 34 5.69 12.15 16.45
C HIS A 34 6.16 11.34 17.66
N PRO A 35 6.79 10.15 17.49
CA PRO A 35 7.12 9.25 18.60
C PRO A 35 8.07 9.86 19.62
N LEU A 36 9.04 10.68 19.17
CA LEU A 36 10.06 11.32 20.04
C LEU A 36 9.69 12.76 20.41
N ASN A 37 8.69 13.36 19.78
CA ASN A 37 8.20 14.70 20.10
C ASN A 37 6.67 14.72 20.02
N PRO A 38 5.98 14.32 21.10
CA PRO A 38 4.52 14.16 21.08
C PRO A 38 3.72 15.46 20.84
N ASP A 39 4.34 16.62 20.97
CA ASP A 39 3.69 17.90 20.69
C ASP A 39 3.70 18.26 19.19
N ARG A 40 4.55 17.58 18.41
CA ARG A 40 4.57 17.67 16.94
C ARG A 40 3.60 16.64 16.35
N LYS A 41 2.54 17.11 15.72
CA LYS A 41 1.67 16.26 14.90
C LYS A 41 2.36 15.90 13.59
N VAL A 42 2.31 14.64 13.21
CA VAL A 42 2.75 14.13 11.90
C VAL A 42 1.58 13.87 10.98
N ASN A 43 0.40 13.57 11.55
CA ASN A 43 -0.88 13.64 10.86
C ASN A 43 -1.87 14.43 11.71
N ASP A 44 -2.61 15.32 11.08
CA ASP A 44 -3.54 16.23 11.75
C ASP A 44 -4.89 16.21 11.03
N ASN A 45 -5.85 15.56 11.66
CA ASN A 45 -7.24 15.46 11.20
C ASN A 45 -7.38 14.89 9.78
N VAL A 46 -6.67 13.79 9.49
CA VAL A 46 -6.73 13.13 8.18
C VAL A 46 -8.02 12.33 8.07
N SER A 47 -8.79 12.60 7.02
CA SER A 47 -10.00 11.85 6.68
C SER A 47 -9.96 11.42 5.23
N ILE A 48 -10.18 10.12 4.97
CA ILE A 48 -10.18 9.53 3.62
C ILE A 48 -11.23 8.44 3.50
N LYS A 49 -11.64 8.16 2.27
CA LYS A 49 -12.50 7.03 1.91
C LYS A 49 -11.91 6.30 0.72
N ILE A 50 -12.03 4.99 0.69
CA ILE A 50 -11.62 4.15 -0.43
C ILE A 50 -12.75 3.18 -0.74
N HIS A 51 -13.18 3.14 -2.00
CA HIS A 51 -14.27 2.30 -2.43
C HIS A 51 -13.77 0.91 -2.90
N ARG A 52 -14.69 -0.03 -2.96
CA ARG A 52 -14.42 -1.36 -3.52
C ARG A 52 -14.00 -1.24 -4.99
N GLY A 53 -12.89 -1.88 -5.34
CA GLY A 53 -12.34 -1.84 -6.69
C GLY A 53 -11.65 -0.52 -7.06
N GLU A 54 -11.30 0.33 -6.07
CA GLU A 54 -10.66 1.63 -6.29
C GLU A 54 -9.16 1.58 -5.99
N VAL A 55 -8.36 2.26 -6.80
CA VAL A 55 -7.00 2.68 -6.43
C VAL A 55 -7.04 4.16 -6.07
N VAL A 56 -6.82 4.45 -4.81
CA VAL A 56 -6.63 5.82 -4.31
C VAL A 56 -5.15 6.12 -4.21
N GLY A 57 -4.69 7.16 -4.90
CA GLY A 57 -3.31 7.63 -4.84
C GLY A 57 -3.12 8.66 -3.73
N PHE A 58 -2.01 8.55 -2.99
CA PHE A 58 -1.54 9.61 -2.10
C PHE A 58 -0.38 10.35 -2.75
N ALA A 59 -0.64 11.60 -3.15
CA ALA A 59 0.37 12.53 -3.63
C ALA A 59 0.82 13.47 -2.49
N GLY A 60 2.07 13.92 -2.55
CA GLY A 60 2.61 14.87 -1.58
C GLY A 60 4.13 14.95 -1.67
N LEU A 61 4.71 15.99 -1.09
CA LEU A 61 6.16 16.14 -1.00
C LEU A 61 6.75 15.13 -0.01
N MET A 62 8.07 14.92 -0.10
CA MET A 62 8.80 14.12 0.89
C MET A 62 8.58 14.71 2.29
N GLY A 63 8.29 13.84 3.28
CA GLY A 63 7.96 14.27 4.64
C GLY A 63 6.54 14.84 4.81
N ALA A 64 5.64 14.67 3.84
CA ALA A 64 4.25 15.12 3.94
C ALA A 64 3.42 14.34 4.99
N GLY A 65 3.91 13.20 5.50
CA GLY A 65 3.21 12.39 6.50
C GLY A 65 2.50 11.15 5.96
N ARG A 66 2.75 10.78 4.69
CA ARG A 66 2.06 9.67 3.99
C ARG A 66 2.40 8.30 4.58
N THR A 67 3.70 7.99 4.68
CA THR A 67 4.20 6.75 5.30
C THR A 67 3.82 6.66 6.77
N GLU A 68 3.91 7.78 7.50
CA GLU A 68 3.52 7.87 8.90
C GLU A 68 2.02 7.58 9.08
N PHE A 69 1.17 8.10 8.19
CA PHE A 69 -0.24 7.77 8.13
C PHE A 69 -0.46 6.28 7.92
N ALA A 70 0.16 5.70 6.91
CA ALA A 70 0.03 4.28 6.58
C ALA A 70 0.48 3.38 7.74
N LYS A 71 1.66 3.63 8.30
CA LYS A 71 2.21 2.88 9.45
C LYS A 71 1.36 3.05 10.71
N SER A 72 0.86 4.26 10.99
CA SER A 72 -0.01 4.48 12.15
C SER A 72 -1.35 3.77 12.01
N LEU A 73 -1.91 3.72 10.81
CA LEU A 73 -3.15 3.01 10.52
C LEU A 73 -2.96 1.48 10.59
N PHE A 74 -1.80 0.98 10.15
CA PHE A 74 -1.47 -0.43 10.24
C PHE A 74 -0.93 -0.82 11.61
N GLY A 75 -1.84 -0.96 12.58
CA GLY A 75 -1.55 -1.48 13.91
C GLY A 75 -0.71 -0.56 14.79
N HIS A 76 -0.84 0.77 14.62
CA HIS A 76 -0.09 1.77 15.38
C HIS A 76 1.43 1.55 15.32
N SER A 77 1.93 1.07 14.15
CA SER A 77 3.36 0.76 13.95
C SER A 77 4.25 2.01 13.94
N TYR A 78 3.66 3.21 13.92
CA TYR A 78 4.37 4.48 14.02
C TYR A 78 3.53 5.51 14.78
N GLY A 79 4.19 6.32 15.60
CA GLY A 79 3.59 7.47 16.26
C GLY A 79 3.09 7.20 17.67
N THR A 80 2.59 8.27 18.30
CA THR A 80 1.99 8.27 19.63
C THR A 80 0.73 9.13 19.63
N ARG A 81 -0.07 9.06 20.71
CA ARG A 81 -1.34 9.80 20.84
C ARG A 81 -2.23 9.63 19.60
N ILE A 82 -2.27 8.40 19.08
CA ILE A 82 -3.03 8.08 17.88
C ILE A 82 -4.51 8.03 18.24
N HIS A 83 -5.33 8.76 17.49
CA HIS A 83 -6.78 8.76 17.67
C HIS A 83 -7.51 9.16 16.39
N GLY A 84 -8.72 8.72 16.26
CA GLY A 84 -9.61 8.87 15.12
C GLY A 84 -10.51 7.63 15.03
N GLU A 85 -11.36 7.56 14.03
CA GLU A 85 -12.23 6.41 13.78
C GLU A 85 -11.85 5.75 12.46
N VAL A 86 -11.82 4.42 12.45
CA VAL A 86 -11.61 3.62 11.24
C VAL A 86 -12.77 2.66 11.07
N LYS A 87 -13.30 2.61 9.84
CA LYS A 87 -14.29 1.60 9.44
C LYS A 87 -13.76 0.80 8.27
N ILE A 88 -13.91 -0.52 8.35
CA ILE A 88 -13.66 -1.45 7.24
C ILE A 88 -14.96 -2.19 6.96
N ASN A 89 -15.40 -2.23 5.71
CA ASN A 89 -16.70 -2.81 5.32
C ASN A 89 -17.87 -2.22 6.16
N GLY A 90 -17.84 -0.90 6.43
CA GLY A 90 -18.86 -0.19 7.22
C GLY A 90 -18.84 -0.46 8.73
N LYS A 91 -17.96 -1.34 9.23
CA LYS A 91 -17.83 -1.67 10.66
C LYS A 91 -16.66 -0.91 11.28
N VAL A 92 -16.90 -0.30 12.46
CA VAL A 92 -15.83 0.32 13.25
C VAL A 92 -14.87 -0.77 13.71
N VAL A 93 -13.58 -0.54 13.48
CA VAL A 93 -12.50 -1.47 13.84
C VAL A 93 -11.46 -0.78 14.73
N HIS A 94 -10.83 -1.57 15.60
CA HIS A 94 -9.73 -1.11 16.44
C HIS A 94 -8.43 -1.70 15.91
N LEU A 95 -7.47 -0.85 15.58
CA LEU A 95 -6.22 -1.22 14.92
C LEU A 95 -5.01 -0.95 15.83
N ASN A 96 -5.10 -1.37 17.10
CA ASN A 96 -4.08 -1.05 18.12
C ASN A 96 -2.78 -1.86 17.97
N ASN A 97 -2.79 -2.90 17.15
CA ASN A 97 -1.61 -3.69 16.81
C ASN A 97 -1.77 -4.32 15.42
N VAL A 98 -0.66 -4.82 14.88
CA VAL A 98 -0.59 -5.40 13.51
C VAL A 98 -1.55 -6.59 13.34
N ARG A 99 -1.70 -7.44 14.37
CA ARG A 99 -2.61 -8.59 14.31
C ARG A 99 -4.05 -8.14 14.09
N GLN A 100 -4.51 -7.16 14.87
CA GLN A 100 -5.86 -6.60 14.71
C GLN A 100 -6.07 -5.96 13.33
N ALA A 101 -5.03 -5.32 12.76
CA ALA A 101 -5.12 -4.77 11.42
C ALA A 101 -5.29 -5.87 10.36
N ILE A 102 -4.54 -6.96 10.47
CA ILE A 102 -4.66 -8.13 9.57
C ILE A 102 -6.04 -8.78 9.72
N GLU A 103 -6.49 -9.05 10.95
CA GLU A 103 -7.81 -9.63 11.24
C GLU A 103 -8.97 -8.75 10.74
N ALA A 104 -8.77 -7.42 10.70
CA ALA A 104 -9.73 -6.48 10.13
C ALA A 104 -9.71 -6.43 8.60
N GLY A 105 -8.84 -7.18 7.93
CA GLY A 105 -8.71 -7.21 6.48
C GLY A 105 -7.82 -6.11 5.89
N LEU A 106 -6.92 -5.51 6.67
CA LEU A 106 -5.95 -4.52 6.23
C LEU A 106 -4.57 -5.15 6.03
N ALA A 107 -3.90 -4.82 4.92
CA ALA A 107 -2.51 -5.18 4.66
C ALA A 107 -1.66 -3.94 4.36
N TYR A 108 -0.37 -4.01 4.68
CA TYR A 108 0.59 -2.94 4.45
C TYR A 108 1.88 -3.46 3.82
N VAL A 109 2.09 -3.08 2.58
CA VAL A 109 3.34 -3.32 1.83
C VAL A 109 4.26 -2.14 2.10
N THR A 110 5.31 -2.38 2.86
CA THR A 110 6.26 -1.37 3.29
C THR A 110 7.19 -0.89 2.18
N GLU A 111 7.64 0.37 2.27
CA GLU A 111 8.68 0.94 1.42
C GLU A 111 10.02 0.19 1.55
N ASP A 112 10.42 -0.15 2.78
CA ASP A 112 11.64 -0.93 3.04
C ASP A 112 11.37 -2.44 3.03
N ARG A 113 11.35 -3.01 1.82
CA ARG A 113 11.14 -4.45 1.67
C ARG A 113 12.22 -5.31 2.30
N LYS A 114 13.47 -4.78 2.44
CA LYS A 114 14.60 -5.55 2.95
C LYS A 114 14.73 -5.51 4.47
N GLY A 115 14.42 -4.36 5.07
CA GLY A 115 14.46 -4.19 6.52
C GLY A 115 13.16 -4.62 7.20
N ASP A 116 12.01 -4.16 6.69
CA ASP A 116 10.71 -4.34 7.35
C ASP A 116 9.82 -5.37 6.64
N GLY A 117 10.08 -5.63 5.35
CA GLY A 117 9.15 -6.38 4.51
C GLY A 117 9.37 -7.89 4.46
N LEU A 118 10.63 -8.32 4.34
CA LEU A 118 11.03 -9.70 4.08
C LEU A 118 12.14 -10.15 5.05
N VAL A 119 12.15 -11.42 5.39
CA VAL A 119 13.26 -12.07 6.10
C VAL A 119 14.17 -12.66 5.04
N LEU A 120 15.25 -11.92 4.67
CA LEU A 120 16.07 -12.20 3.48
C LEU A 120 16.77 -13.57 3.52
N GLU A 121 17.10 -14.06 4.71
CA GLU A 121 17.77 -15.35 4.93
C GLU A 121 16.80 -16.54 4.92
N ASN A 122 15.48 -16.28 4.94
CA ASN A 122 14.48 -17.33 4.93
C ASN A 122 14.04 -17.71 3.51
N PRO A 123 13.52 -18.93 3.33
CA PRO A 123 12.92 -19.38 2.08
C PRO A 123 11.80 -18.47 1.60
N ILE A 124 11.59 -18.44 0.29
CA ILE A 124 10.47 -17.75 -0.35
C ILE A 124 9.14 -18.27 0.20
N SER A 125 8.98 -19.60 0.38
CA SER A 125 7.77 -20.19 0.95
C SER A 125 7.43 -19.63 2.32
N THR A 126 8.39 -19.57 3.23
CA THR A 126 8.20 -19.04 4.57
C THR A 126 7.84 -17.53 4.56
N ASN A 127 8.50 -16.75 3.69
CA ASN A 127 8.16 -15.34 3.53
C ASN A 127 6.73 -15.14 3.01
N MET A 128 6.28 -15.94 2.04
CA MET A 128 4.95 -15.82 1.43
C MET A 128 3.83 -16.15 2.41
N THR A 129 4.05 -17.06 3.36
CA THR A 129 3.01 -17.52 4.30
C THR A 129 3.02 -16.77 5.65
N LEU A 130 4.06 -15.97 5.90
CA LEU A 130 4.31 -15.33 7.20
C LEU A 130 3.15 -14.48 7.75
N ALA A 131 2.33 -13.89 6.88
CA ALA A 131 1.23 -13.03 7.30
C ALA A 131 -0.02 -13.81 7.76
N ASN A 132 -0.10 -15.12 7.48
CA ASN A 132 -1.22 -15.98 7.85
C ASN A 132 -0.75 -17.41 8.11
N LEU A 133 0.05 -17.60 9.17
CA LEU A 133 0.60 -18.90 9.53
C LEU A 133 -0.49 -19.93 9.91
N GLU A 134 -1.64 -19.47 10.41
CA GLU A 134 -2.76 -20.33 10.77
C GLU A 134 -3.28 -21.14 9.55
N ALA A 135 -3.25 -20.54 8.36
CA ALA A 135 -3.70 -21.18 7.12
C ALA A 135 -2.76 -22.32 6.63
N VAL A 136 -1.56 -22.44 7.20
CA VAL A 136 -0.58 -23.49 6.88
C VAL A 136 -0.13 -24.26 8.13
N SER A 137 -0.94 -24.25 9.19
CA SER A 137 -0.63 -24.93 10.44
C SER A 137 -1.72 -25.95 10.78
N ASP A 138 -1.30 -27.08 11.31
CA ASP A 138 -2.18 -28.01 12.03
C ASP A 138 -1.95 -27.79 13.53
N HIS A 139 -2.98 -27.24 14.21
CA HIS A 139 -2.89 -26.73 15.57
C HIS A 139 -1.79 -25.65 15.71
N LEU A 140 -0.67 -25.98 16.38
CA LEU A 140 0.46 -25.08 16.63
C LEU A 140 1.70 -25.45 15.82
N VAL A 141 1.60 -26.38 14.88
CA VAL A 141 2.72 -26.87 14.08
C VAL A 141 2.50 -26.52 12.61
N ILE A 142 3.48 -25.86 12.00
CA ILE A 142 3.45 -25.53 10.59
C ILE A 142 3.58 -26.81 9.76
N ASP A 143 2.59 -27.06 8.89
CA ASP A 143 2.66 -28.11 7.87
C ASP A 143 3.55 -27.62 6.70
N LYS A 144 4.75 -28.18 6.63
CA LYS A 144 5.74 -27.77 5.62
C LYS A 144 5.34 -28.12 4.20
N ASP A 145 4.60 -29.20 3.99
CA ASP A 145 4.15 -29.59 2.65
C ASP A 145 3.04 -28.65 2.18
N LEU A 146 2.13 -28.27 3.07
CA LEU A 146 1.08 -27.29 2.79
C LEU A 146 1.68 -25.88 2.56
N GLU A 147 2.66 -25.45 3.39
CA GLU A 147 3.39 -24.19 3.19
C GLU A 147 4.01 -24.11 1.80
N ILE A 148 4.72 -25.18 1.38
CA ILE A 148 5.35 -25.27 0.06
C ILE A 148 4.31 -25.28 -1.06
N ALA A 149 3.21 -26.00 -0.89
CA ALA A 149 2.13 -26.06 -1.88
C ALA A 149 1.52 -24.66 -2.10
N LYS A 150 1.17 -23.96 -1.02
CA LYS A 150 0.64 -22.58 -1.08
C LYS A 150 1.62 -21.58 -1.68
N ALA A 151 2.89 -21.68 -1.34
CA ALA A 151 3.93 -20.85 -1.94
C ALA A 151 4.10 -21.09 -3.45
N LYS A 152 3.91 -22.33 -3.93
CA LYS A 152 3.93 -22.64 -5.37
C LYS A 152 2.72 -22.05 -6.10
N GLU A 153 1.52 -22.07 -5.51
CA GLU A 153 0.33 -21.40 -6.02
C GLU A 153 0.60 -19.89 -6.17
N LEU A 154 1.00 -19.22 -5.09
CA LEU A 154 1.32 -17.79 -5.10
C LEU A 154 2.45 -17.41 -6.08
N LYS A 155 3.47 -18.27 -6.20
CA LYS A 155 4.53 -18.10 -7.21
C LYS A 155 3.97 -18.03 -8.62
N GLN A 156 3.00 -18.88 -8.96
CA GLN A 156 2.36 -18.91 -10.28
C GLN A 156 1.47 -17.68 -10.49
N ASP A 157 0.62 -17.36 -9.52
CA ASP A 157 -0.35 -16.26 -9.59
C ASP A 157 0.32 -14.87 -9.80
N LEU A 158 1.47 -14.66 -9.10
CA LEU A 158 2.22 -13.41 -9.17
C LEU A 158 3.40 -13.49 -10.16
N ASN A 159 3.57 -14.61 -10.88
CA ASN A 159 4.68 -14.81 -11.81
C ASN A 159 6.04 -14.50 -11.15
N VAL A 160 6.31 -15.07 -9.97
CA VAL A 160 7.60 -14.92 -9.27
C VAL A 160 8.64 -15.80 -9.95
N LYS A 161 9.70 -15.19 -10.47
CA LYS A 161 10.79 -15.89 -11.14
C LYS A 161 11.81 -16.36 -10.10
N CYS A 162 11.78 -17.66 -9.79
CA CYS A 162 12.72 -18.32 -8.90
C CYS A 162 12.89 -19.79 -9.32
N ALA A 163 14.06 -20.38 -9.04
CA ALA A 163 14.32 -21.80 -9.32
C ALA A 163 13.46 -22.70 -8.42
N SER A 164 13.39 -22.38 -7.13
CA SER A 164 12.60 -23.10 -6.13
C SER A 164 12.04 -22.12 -5.10
N VAL A 165 10.85 -22.40 -4.55
CA VAL A 165 10.29 -21.63 -3.41
C VAL A 165 11.06 -21.90 -2.11
N LEU A 166 11.94 -22.90 -2.09
CA LEU A 166 12.81 -23.23 -0.96
C LEU A 166 14.11 -22.40 -0.93
N GLN A 167 14.43 -21.66 -2.01
CA GLN A 167 15.61 -20.78 -1.98
C GLN A 167 15.33 -19.55 -1.14
N ASN A 168 16.40 -18.94 -0.59
CA ASN A 168 16.30 -17.73 0.19
C ASN A 168 15.84 -16.56 -0.68
N VAL A 169 14.90 -15.75 -0.16
CA VAL A 169 14.35 -14.59 -0.87
C VAL A 169 15.41 -13.53 -1.16
N GLY A 170 16.46 -13.45 -0.35
CA GLY A 170 17.59 -12.55 -0.56
C GLY A 170 18.29 -12.73 -1.91
N ASN A 171 18.22 -13.94 -2.51
CA ASN A 171 18.84 -14.27 -3.80
C ASN A 171 18.03 -13.81 -5.03
N LEU A 172 16.84 -13.24 -4.81
CA LEU A 172 15.99 -12.75 -5.90
C LEU A 172 16.36 -11.32 -6.34
N SER A 173 16.04 -11.00 -7.59
CA SER A 173 16.03 -9.61 -8.05
C SER A 173 15.01 -8.77 -7.26
N GLY A 174 15.21 -7.44 -7.21
CA GLY A 174 14.32 -6.53 -6.48
C GLY A 174 12.86 -6.64 -6.89
N GLY A 175 12.57 -6.80 -8.18
CA GLY A 175 11.19 -6.99 -8.67
C GLY A 175 10.56 -8.31 -8.19
N ASN A 176 11.34 -9.40 -8.12
CA ASN A 176 10.83 -10.67 -7.61
C ASN A 176 10.69 -10.64 -6.08
N GLN A 177 11.59 -9.96 -5.34
CA GLN A 177 11.41 -9.70 -3.91
C GLN A 177 10.12 -8.93 -3.64
N GLN A 178 9.81 -7.91 -4.44
CA GLN A 178 8.58 -7.14 -4.32
C GLN A 178 7.34 -8.00 -4.55
N LYS A 179 7.38 -8.91 -5.52
CA LYS A 179 6.29 -9.87 -5.75
C LYS A 179 6.12 -10.85 -4.58
N VAL A 180 7.20 -11.30 -3.95
CA VAL A 180 7.13 -12.13 -2.73
C VAL A 180 6.51 -11.35 -1.58
N LEU A 181 6.85 -10.07 -1.43
CA LEU A 181 6.26 -9.20 -0.42
C LEU A 181 4.75 -8.99 -0.66
N LEU A 182 4.35 -8.78 -1.91
CA LEU A 182 2.92 -8.74 -2.28
C LEU A 182 2.24 -10.08 -2.00
N ALA A 183 2.87 -11.22 -2.36
CA ALA A 183 2.35 -12.55 -2.10
C ALA A 183 2.09 -12.79 -0.62
N LYS A 184 3.02 -12.37 0.25
CA LYS A 184 2.87 -12.44 1.71
C LYS A 184 1.56 -11.81 2.17
N TRP A 185 1.26 -10.62 1.69
CA TRP A 185 0.05 -9.91 2.09
C TRP A 185 -1.20 -10.42 1.41
N MET A 186 -1.11 -10.86 0.14
CA MET A 186 -2.24 -11.47 -0.56
C MET A 186 -2.64 -12.81 0.08
N PHE A 187 -1.70 -13.55 0.67
CA PHE A 187 -1.99 -14.79 1.41
C PHE A 187 -2.83 -14.56 2.67
N ALA A 188 -2.84 -13.36 3.22
CA ALA A 188 -3.73 -12.96 4.30
C ALA A 188 -5.15 -12.55 3.82
N GLU A 189 -5.41 -12.58 2.51
CA GLU A 189 -6.70 -12.26 1.87
C GLU A 189 -7.31 -10.91 2.29
N PRO A 190 -6.54 -9.81 2.30
CA PRO A 190 -7.03 -8.53 2.78
C PRO A 190 -8.14 -7.97 1.87
N ASP A 191 -9.01 -7.13 2.43
CA ASP A 191 -9.95 -6.31 1.67
C ASP A 191 -9.32 -5.01 1.20
N VAL A 192 -8.39 -4.47 2.00
CA VAL A 192 -7.71 -3.20 1.76
C VAL A 192 -6.19 -3.40 1.80
N LEU A 193 -5.49 -2.97 0.74
CA LEU A 193 -4.04 -2.99 0.67
C LEU A 193 -3.49 -1.56 0.64
N ILE A 194 -2.62 -1.24 1.59
CA ILE A 194 -1.79 -0.04 1.56
C ILE A 194 -0.45 -0.41 0.93
N LEU A 195 -0.11 0.24 -0.18
CA LEU A 195 1.13 0.03 -0.92
C LEU A 195 2.01 1.29 -0.77
N ASP A 196 3.05 1.20 0.02
CA ASP A 196 3.97 2.31 0.25
C ASP A 196 5.22 2.14 -0.64
N GLU A 197 5.36 3.04 -1.63
CA GLU A 197 6.43 3.03 -2.64
C GLU A 197 6.59 1.65 -3.31
N PRO A 198 5.51 1.05 -3.89
CA PRO A 198 5.50 -0.35 -4.29
C PRO A 198 6.49 -0.68 -5.42
N THR A 199 7.01 0.31 -6.11
CA THR A 199 7.92 0.13 -7.24
C THR A 199 9.30 0.73 -7.02
N ARG A 200 9.62 1.17 -5.80
CA ARG A 200 10.89 1.79 -5.49
C ARG A 200 12.05 0.80 -5.62
N GLY A 201 13.09 1.22 -6.36
CA GLY A 201 14.32 0.45 -6.53
C GLY A 201 14.16 -0.85 -7.33
N ILE A 202 13.17 -0.91 -8.23
CA ILE A 202 13.00 -2.00 -9.19
C ILE A 202 13.08 -1.49 -10.63
N ASP A 203 13.40 -2.38 -11.56
CA ASP A 203 13.53 -2.05 -12.97
C ASP A 203 12.17 -1.78 -13.64
N VAL A 204 12.18 -1.08 -14.78
CA VAL A 204 10.98 -0.64 -15.51
C VAL A 204 10.07 -1.81 -15.92
N GLY A 205 10.65 -2.95 -16.28
CA GLY A 205 9.86 -4.12 -16.66
C GLY A 205 9.12 -4.72 -15.45
N ALA A 206 9.81 -4.79 -14.30
CA ALA A 206 9.21 -5.27 -13.07
C ALA A 206 8.17 -4.28 -12.52
N LYS A 207 8.36 -2.95 -12.66
CA LYS A 207 7.33 -1.95 -12.32
C LYS A 207 6.01 -2.24 -13.05
N TYR A 208 6.09 -2.46 -14.36
CA TYR A 208 4.90 -2.78 -15.16
C TYR A 208 4.16 -4.03 -14.67
N GLU A 209 4.91 -5.08 -14.28
CA GLU A 209 4.32 -6.30 -13.73
C GLU A 209 3.61 -6.03 -12.39
N ILE A 210 4.18 -5.17 -11.52
CA ILE A 210 3.53 -4.73 -10.27
C ILE A 210 2.24 -3.94 -10.55
N TYR A 211 2.23 -3.04 -11.53
CA TYR A 211 1.02 -2.32 -11.93
C TYR A 211 -0.08 -3.27 -12.43
N CYS A 212 0.29 -4.31 -13.19
CA CYS A 212 -0.65 -5.34 -13.61
C CYS A 212 -1.24 -6.10 -12.41
N LEU A 213 -0.45 -6.37 -11.37
CA LEU A 213 -0.93 -7.01 -10.14
C LEU A 213 -1.88 -6.09 -9.37
N ILE A 214 -1.58 -4.78 -9.26
CA ILE A 214 -2.47 -3.80 -8.63
C ILE A 214 -3.83 -3.76 -9.36
N ASN A 215 -3.81 -3.74 -10.71
CA ASN A 215 -5.05 -3.77 -11.48
C ASN A 215 -5.86 -5.05 -11.24
N LYS A 216 -5.21 -6.22 -11.18
CA LYS A 216 -5.88 -7.49 -10.85
C LYS A 216 -6.53 -7.46 -9.47
N LEU A 217 -5.89 -6.84 -8.47
CA LEU A 217 -6.43 -6.73 -7.12
C LEU A 217 -7.73 -5.93 -7.10
N VAL A 218 -7.76 -4.75 -7.72
CA VAL A 218 -8.97 -3.92 -7.75
C VAL A 218 -10.05 -4.51 -8.66
N GLU A 219 -9.68 -5.19 -9.75
CA GLU A 219 -10.60 -5.96 -10.58
C GLU A 219 -11.23 -7.15 -9.82
N ALA A 220 -10.56 -7.67 -8.81
CA ALA A 220 -11.08 -8.66 -7.87
C ALA A 220 -11.88 -8.04 -6.71
N GLY A 221 -12.13 -6.72 -6.75
CA GLY A 221 -12.92 -6.00 -5.75
C GLY A 221 -12.16 -5.61 -4.48
N LYS A 222 -10.83 -5.66 -4.47
CA LYS A 222 -10.03 -5.13 -3.36
C LYS A 222 -9.91 -3.61 -3.47
N ALA A 223 -9.70 -2.92 -2.35
CA ALA A 223 -9.36 -1.50 -2.30
C ALA A 223 -7.84 -1.33 -2.16
N VAL A 224 -7.27 -0.36 -2.86
CA VAL A 224 -5.83 -0.08 -2.81
C VAL A 224 -5.59 1.39 -2.48
N LEU A 225 -4.80 1.64 -1.42
CA LEU A 225 -4.19 2.93 -1.16
C LEU A 225 -2.74 2.87 -1.65
N MET A 226 -2.41 3.65 -2.68
CA MET A 226 -1.07 3.68 -3.26
C MET A 226 -0.36 4.98 -2.90
N ILE A 227 0.72 4.87 -2.15
CA ILE A 227 1.62 5.96 -1.82
C ILE A 227 2.82 5.87 -2.77
N SER A 228 3.10 6.93 -3.51
CA SER A 228 4.29 7.02 -4.35
C SER A 228 4.86 8.43 -4.38
N SER A 229 6.18 8.51 -4.37
CA SER A 229 6.93 9.75 -4.62
C SER A 229 7.01 10.12 -6.11
N GLU A 230 6.71 9.17 -7.00
CA GLU A 230 6.68 9.37 -8.44
C GLU A 230 5.28 9.84 -8.88
N LEU A 231 5.07 11.16 -9.08
CA LEU A 231 3.78 11.69 -9.54
C LEU A 231 3.24 11.02 -10.81
N PRO A 232 4.05 10.66 -11.83
CA PRO A 232 3.55 9.91 -12.98
C PRO A 232 2.93 8.55 -12.60
N GLU A 233 3.44 7.88 -11.55
CA GLU A 233 2.89 6.62 -11.06
C GLU A 233 1.53 6.84 -10.40
N VAL A 234 1.42 7.82 -9.50
CA VAL A 234 0.14 8.20 -8.88
C VAL A 234 -0.88 8.55 -9.96
N LEU A 235 -0.52 9.40 -10.92
CA LEU A 235 -1.39 9.80 -12.01
C LEU A 235 -1.74 8.65 -12.97
N GLY A 236 -0.83 7.67 -13.16
CA GLY A 236 -1.04 6.56 -14.10
C GLY A 236 -1.89 5.43 -13.57
N MET A 237 -1.91 5.25 -12.24
CA MET A 237 -2.52 4.08 -11.61
C MET A 237 -3.79 4.38 -10.81
N SER A 238 -3.99 5.63 -10.34
CA SER A 238 -5.07 5.96 -9.43
C SER A 238 -6.36 6.34 -10.15
N ASP A 239 -7.49 6.08 -9.51
CA ASP A 239 -8.82 6.56 -9.92
C ASP A 239 -9.12 7.93 -9.33
N ARG A 240 -8.66 8.13 -8.10
CA ARG A 240 -8.81 9.35 -7.31
C ARG A 240 -7.55 9.59 -6.50
N ILE A 241 -7.23 10.85 -6.23
CA ILE A 241 -5.97 11.24 -5.59
C ILE A 241 -6.28 12.16 -4.43
N TYR A 242 -5.77 11.80 -3.25
CA TYR A 242 -5.61 12.70 -2.14
C TYR A 242 -4.24 13.36 -2.18
N VAL A 243 -4.19 14.65 -1.94
CA VAL A 243 -2.93 15.41 -1.82
C VAL A 243 -2.70 15.69 -0.35
N MET A 244 -1.56 15.22 0.15
CA MET A 244 -1.14 15.44 1.54
C MET A 244 0.00 16.44 1.61
N ASN A 245 -0.09 17.40 2.53
CA ASN A 245 0.98 18.32 2.85
C ASN A 245 1.02 18.58 4.36
N GLU A 246 2.20 18.53 4.96
CA GLU A 246 2.42 18.78 6.39
C GLU A 246 1.43 18.02 7.31
N GLY A 247 1.19 16.75 7.01
CA GLY A 247 0.31 15.87 7.78
C GLY A 247 -1.19 16.09 7.58
N LYS A 248 -1.62 16.90 6.62
CA LYS A 248 -3.03 17.20 6.33
C LYS A 248 -3.40 16.86 4.91
N ILE A 249 -4.65 16.46 4.68
CA ILE A 249 -5.22 16.40 3.34
C ILE A 249 -5.53 17.83 2.90
N VAL A 250 -4.89 18.25 1.81
CA VAL A 250 -5.00 19.62 1.26
C VAL A 250 -5.72 19.64 -0.09
N GLY A 251 -6.05 18.48 -0.63
CA GLY A 251 -6.81 18.33 -1.86
C GLY A 251 -7.29 16.91 -2.07
N GLU A 252 -8.40 16.78 -2.75
CA GLU A 252 -8.95 15.54 -3.27
C GLU A 252 -9.42 15.82 -4.68
N MET A 253 -9.08 14.94 -5.63
CA MET A 253 -9.47 15.13 -7.03
C MET A 253 -9.62 13.78 -7.74
N PRO A 254 -10.57 13.63 -8.65
CA PRO A 254 -10.66 12.48 -9.54
C PRO A 254 -9.46 12.49 -10.50
N ARG A 255 -9.08 11.31 -11.00
CA ARG A 255 -7.96 11.18 -11.96
C ARG A 255 -8.12 12.08 -13.18
N SER A 256 -9.33 12.28 -13.66
CA SER A 256 -9.65 13.11 -14.85
C SER A 256 -9.26 14.60 -14.68
N GLU A 257 -9.22 15.10 -13.44
CA GLU A 257 -8.90 16.48 -13.09
C GLU A 257 -7.46 16.63 -12.55
N ALA A 258 -6.80 15.49 -12.31
CA ALA A 258 -5.47 15.48 -11.70
C ALA A 258 -4.36 15.69 -12.74
N SER A 259 -3.49 16.64 -12.47
CA SER A 259 -2.25 16.89 -13.19
C SER A 259 -1.12 17.21 -12.19
N GLN A 260 0.12 17.26 -12.67
CA GLN A 260 1.24 17.69 -11.82
C GLN A 260 1.01 19.12 -11.30
N GLU A 261 0.47 20.00 -12.14
CA GLU A 261 0.18 21.40 -11.80
C GLU A 261 -0.93 21.50 -10.75
N SER A 262 -2.03 20.76 -10.89
CA SER A 262 -3.14 20.80 -9.93
C SER A 262 -2.71 20.27 -8.55
N ILE A 263 -1.92 19.19 -8.51
CA ILE A 263 -1.35 18.64 -7.28
C ILE A 263 -0.40 19.64 -6.62
N MET A 264 0.54 20.22 -7.37
CA MET A 264 1.47 21.23 -6.84
C MET A 264 0.75 22.49 -6.38
N SER A 265 -0.29 22.93 -7.11
CA SER A 265 -1.13 24.06 -6.69
C SER A 265 -1.82 23.80 -5.36
N ALA A 266 -2.34 22.59 -5.12
CA ALA A 266 -2.96 22.22 -3.84
C ALA A 266 -1.96 22.29 -2.68
N ILE A 267 -0.73 21.81 -2.90
CA ILE A 267 0.37 21.88 -1.91
C ILE A 267 0.75 23.33 -1.59
N LEU A 268 0.95 24.17 -2.62
CA LEU A 268 1.42 25.55 -2.45
C LEU A 268 0.39 26.48 -1.79
N ARG A 269 -0.92 26.27 -2.04
CA ARG A 269 -2.00 27.07 -1.42
C ARG A 269 -1.99 26.98 0.11
N THR A 270 -1.55 25.88 0.66
CA THR A 270 -1.48 25.68 2.13
C THR A 270 -0.19 26.22 2.72
N SER A 271 0.93 26.14 2.00
CA SER A 271 2.21 26.69 2.45
C SER A 271 2.22 28.23 2.46
N GLY A 272 1.43 28.88 1.58
CA GLY A 272 1.32 30.35 1.52
C GLY A 272 0.51 30.99 2.66
N LYS A 273 -0.43 30.26 3.27
CA LYS A 273 -1.24 30.78 4.38
C LYS A 273 -0.47 30.93 5.70
N LYS A 274 0.66 30.25 5.89
CA LYS A 274 1.50 30.40 7.10
C LYS A 274 2.32 31.70 7.10
N LYS A 275 2.72 32.22 5.93
CA LYS A 275 3.53 33.45 5.83
C LYS A 275 2.75 34.74 6.09
N SER A 276 1.42 34.70 6.08
CA SER A 276 0.57 35.90 6.30
C SER A 276 0.03 36.03 7.73
N VAL A 277 0.39 35.12 8.65
CA VAL A 277 -0.04 35.15 10.07
C VAL A 277 1.12 35.54 11.02
N GLU A 278 2.36 35.60 10.50
CA GLU A 278 3.55 36.03 11.27
C GLU A 278 4.06 37.42 10.89
N GLN A 279 3.20 38.28 10.34
CA GLN A 279 3.49 39.73 10.16
C GLN A 279 2.59 40.61 11.02
#